data_18b43654c3f5bdd3d09385ad5c17e8bb
#
_entry.id   18b43654c3f5bdd3d09385ad5c17e8bb
#
_cell.length_a   1.000
_cell.length_b   1.000
_cell.length_c   1.000
_cell.angle_alpha   90.00
_cell.angle_beta   90.00
_cell.angle_gamma   90.00
#
_symmetry.space_group_name_H-M   'P 1'
#
loop_
_entity.id
_entity.type
_entity.pdbx_description
1 polymer ?
#
loop_
_entity_poly.entity_id
_entity_poly.type
_entity_poly.pdbx_seq_one_letter_code
_entity_poly.pdbx_strand_id
1 'polypeptide(L)'
;MYVALKLLSFISMYAYETLAPFQLKHEFTMVVAGPSKSGKTEFVKQLVQNPHWILPPPEKIVWCYREWQQAYESLKDSVSFIQNIPSDDEKLVADLGTRHLLIFDDMMGGKAIESIVDWFTRKAHHRNTSVIYITQNLFDRAVQHRTISLNAHYLVLFKNPRDKSQIEVLSRQLQMSHLRPAYDEATSIPHGYLLVDLSPQTPDELRLRSQLFSTLAVHMPPRV
;
A
#
# COMPACT_ATOMS: atom_id res chain seq x y z
N MET A 1 -33.97 12.70 -23.63
CA MET A 1 -34.36 12.73 -22.19
C MET A 1 -34.53 11.33 -21.60
N TYR A 2 -35.11 10.35 -22.28
CA TYR A 2 -35.31 8.98 -21.78
C TYR A 2 -34.04 8.12 -21.60
N VAL A 3 -33.00 8.33 -22.39
CA VAL A 3 -31.74 7.60 -22.37
C VAL A 3 -30.87 8.05 -21.17
N ALA A 4 -30.89 9.36 -20.86
CA ALA A 4 -30.14 9.90 -19.73
C ALA A 4 -30.72 9.47 -18.37
N LEU A 5 -32.04 9.31 -18.27
CA LEU A 5 -32.70 8.80 -17.05
C LEU A 5 -32.44 7.30 -16.82
N LYS A 6 -32.30 6.50 -17.88
CA LYS A 6 -31.88 5.09 -17.75
C LYS A 6 -30.43 4.91 -17.35
N LEU A 7 -29.51 5.77 -17.82
CA LEU A 7 -28.12 5.76 -17.38
C LEU A 7 -27.98 6.19 -15.91
N LEU A 8 -28.71 7.20 -15.48
CA LEU A 8 -28.72 7.64 -14.07
C LEU A 8 -29.34 6.60 -13.13
N SER A 9 -30.38 5.86 -13.56
CA SER A 9 -30.95 4.78 -12.75
C SER A 9 -30.04 3.55 -12.68
N PHE A 10 -29.27 3.27 -13.73
CA PHE A 10 -28.28 2.17 -13.74
C PHE A 10 -27.05 2.50 -12.86
N ILE A 11 -26.57 3.74 -12.87
CA ILE A 11 -25.49 4.22 -11.98
C ILE A 11 -25.96 4.25 -10.54
N SER A 12 -27.22 4.63 -10.27
CA SER A 12 -27.81 4.67 -8.93
C SER A 12 -28.03 3.27 -8.30
N MET A 13 -28.28 2.24 -9.10
CA MET A 13 -28.57 0.90 -8.58
C MET A 13 -27.31 0.13 -8.14
N TYR A 14 -26.11 0.53 -8.60
CA TYR A 14 -24.82 -0.07 -8.21
C TYR A 14 -24.02 0.78 -7.22
N ALA A 15 -24.41 2.03 -6.99
CA ALA A 15 -23.71 2.95 -6.08
C ALA A 15 -24.18 2.85 -4.63
N TYR A 16 -25.18 2.06 -4.31
CA TYR A 16 -25.80 1.99 -2.96
C TYR A 16 -25.93 0.59 -2.35
N GLU A 17 -25.32 -0.44 -2.90
CA GLU A 17 -24.87 -1.50 -2.01
C GLU A 17 -23.77 -0.87 -1.18
N THR A 18 -24.05 -0.61 0.07
CA THR A 18 -23.12 -0.16 1.08
C THR A 18 -21.93 -1.10 1.08
N LEU A 19 -20.94 -0.81 0.24
CA LEU A 19 -19.62 -1.39 0.38
C LEU A 19 -19.22 -1.04 1.82
N ALA A 20 -19.13 -2.05 2.66
CA ALA A 20 -18.53 -1.88 3.98
C ALA A 20 -17.27 -1.06 3.78
N PRO A 21 -17.02 -0.02 4.59
CA PRO A 21 -15.88 0.88 4.36
C PRO A 21 -14.65 0.02 4.18
N PHE A 22 -13.92 0.26 3.09
CA PHE A 22 -12.69 -0.49 2.81
C PHE A 22 -11.73 -0.32 3.98
N GLN A 23 -11.21 -1.43 4.48
CA GLN A 23 -10.19 -1.45 5.52
C GLN A 23 -9.11 -2.47 5.14
N LEU A 24 -7.87 -2.11 5.43
CA LEU A 24 -6.73 -3.01 5.32
C LEU A 24 -6.86 -4.08 6.41
N LYS A 25 -6.79 -5.35 6.05
CA LYS A 25 -6.92 -6.45 7.02
C LYS A 25 -5.56 -6.71 7.66
N HIS A 26 -5.49 -6.51 8.98
CA HIS A 26 -4.32 -6.94 9.76
C HIS A 26 -4.34 -8.48 9.83
N GLU A 27 -3.24 -9.14 9.64
CA GLU A 27 -1.87 -8.71 9.33
C GLU A 27 -1.66 -8.65 7.82
N PHE A 28 -0.97 -7.62 7.36
CA PHE A 28 -0.71 -7.46 5.94
C PHE A 28 0.73 -7.03 5.65
N THR A 29 1.15 -7.23 4.41
CA THR A 29 2.36 -6.64 3.83
C THR A 29 1.97 -5.67 2.72
N MET A 30 2.58 -4.48 2.71
CA MET A 30 2.27 -3.42 1.74
C MET A 30 3.55 -2.80 1.18
N VAL A 31 3.58 -2.62 -0.13
CA VAL A 31 4.61 -1.81 -0.79
C VAL A 31 4.01 -0.50 -1.25
N VAL A 32 4.65 0.62 -0.89
CA VAL A 32 4.28 1.97 -1.34
C VAL A 32 5.39 2.48 -2.25
N ALA A 33 5.14 2.51 -3.56
CA ALA A 33 6.14 2.77 -4.58
C ALA A 33 5.86 4.04 -5.39
N GLY A 34 6.92 4.78 -5.70
CA GLY A 34 6.87 5.97 -6.55
C GLY A 34 8.09 6.87 -6.39
N PRO A 35 8.32 7.82 -7.31
CA PRO A 35 9.49 8.71 -7.25
C PRO A 35 9.48 9.60 -6.01
N SER A 36 10.61 10.25 -5.74
CA SER A 36 10.71 11.25 -4.68
C SER A 36 9.65 12.33 -4.85
N LYS A 37 9.09 12.81 -3.74
CA LYS A 37 8.03 13.85 -3.70
C LYS A 37 6.69 13.44 -4.33
N SER A 38 6.44 12.16 -4.59
CA SER A 38 5.16 11.70 -5.14
C SER A 38 4.02 11.66 -4.11
N GLY A 39 4.32 11.67 -2.79
CA GLY A 39 3.33 11.62 -1.71
C GLY A 39 3.35 10.33 -0.89
N LYS A 40 4.31 9.42 -1.11
CA LYS A 40 4.41 8.12 -0.40
C LYS A 40 4.38 8.24 1.11
N THR A 41 5.30 9.04 1.66
CA THR A 41 5.41 9.25 3.12
C THR A 41 4.14 9.87 3.69
N GLU A 42 3.51 10.82 2.95
CA GLU A 42 2.24 11.44 3.38
C GLU A 42 1.09 10.42 3.38
N PHE A 43 1.02 9.51 2.40
CA PHE A 43 0.05 8.42 2.39
C PHE A 43 0.17 7.54 3.64
N VAL A 44 1.38 7.11 3.98
CA VAL A 44 1.62 6.26 5.16
C VAL A 44 1.35 7.03 6.45
N LYS A 45 1.70 8.32 6.50
CA LYS A 45 1.38 9.21 7.61
C LYS A 45 -0.14 9.30 7.84
N GLN A 46 -0.94 9.45 6.79
CA GLN A 46 -2.40 9.45 6.90
C GLN A 46 -2.95 8.12 7.43
N LEU A 47 -2.39 6.97 7.05
CA LEU A 47 -2.76 5.67 7.65
C LEU A 47 -2.47 5.63 9.14
N VAL A 48 -1.30 6.11 9.56
CA VAL A 48 -0.88 6.16 10.97
C VAL A 48 -1.76 7.07 11.81
N GLN A 49 -2.12 8.23 11.28
CA GLN A 49 -2.99 9.21 11.95
C GLN A 49 -4.44 8.75 12.02
N ASN A 50 -4.85 7.81 11.17
CA ASN A 50 -6.22 7.31 11.08
C ASN A 50 -6.23 5.77 11.16
N PRO A 51 -5.91 5.17 12.32
CA PRO A 51 -5.70 3.73 12.46
C PRO A 51 -6.96 2.89 12.17
N HIS A 52 -8.15 3.50 12.11
CA HIS A 52 -9.40 2.83 11.73
C HIS A 52 -9.41 2.30 10.29
N TRP A 53 -8.45 2.73 9.43
CA TRP A 53 -8.26 2.15 8.10
C TRP A 53 -7.62 0.75 8.14
N ILE A 54 -7.15 0.31 9.31
CA ILE A 54 -6.57 -1.02 9.53
C ILE A 54 -7.46 -1.77 10.52
N LEU A 55 -7.91 -2.96 10.17
CA LEU A 55 -8.83 -3.75 11.00
C LEU A 55 -8.23 -5.14 11.32
N PRO A 56 -8.06 -5.48 12.60
CA PRO A 56 -8.09 -4.58 13.75
C PRO A 56 -6.94 -3.57 13.74
N PRO A 57 -7.10 -2.39 14.39
CA PRO A 57 -6.07 -1.36 14.37
C PRO A 57 -4.80 -1.81 15.10
N PRO A 58 -3.60 -1.33 14.67
CA PRO A 58 -2.36 -1.59 15.38
C PRO A 58 -2.35 -0.89 16.73
N GLU A 59 -1.72 -1.52 17.72
CA GLU A 59 -1.55 -1.00 19.08
C GLU A 59 -0.20 -0.31 19.25
N LYS A 60 0.79 -0.74 18.47
CA LYS A 60 2.13 -0.16 18.44
C LYS A 60 2.59 0.07 17.01
N ILE A 61 3.21 1.21 16.77
CA ILE A 61 3.73 1.60 15.47
C ILE A 61 5.22 1.89 15.59
N VAL A 62 6.02 1.19 14.77
CA VAL A 62 7.47 1.37 14.68
C VAL A 62 7.81 1.83 13.26
N TRP A 63 8.55 2.91 13.14
CA TRP A 63 8.97 3.47 11.87
C TRP A 63 10.50 3.50 11.78
N CYS A 64 11.05 2.61 10.97
CA CYS A 64 12.47 2.59 10.65
C CYS A 64 12.74 3.52 9.48
N TYR A 65 13.68 4.45 9.66
CA TYR A 65 14.05 5.46 8.66
C TYR A 65 15.56 5.54 8.49
N ARG A 66 16.00 5.97 7.32
CA ARG A 66 17.43 6.21 7.04
C ARG A 66 17.83 7.64 7.38
N GLU A 67 17.06 8.60 6.87
CA GLU A 67 17.25 10.04 7.05
C GLU A 67 16.00 10.63 7.68
N TRP A 68 16.17 11.48 8.71
CA TRP A 68 15.03 12.15 9.36
C TRP A 68 14.33 13.09 8.38
N GLN A 69 13.00 13.01 8.34
CA GLN A 69 12.17 13.88 7.51
C GLN A 69 11.27 14.77 8.40
N GLN A 70 11.07 16.01 7.99
CA GLN A 70 10.20 16.94 8.73
C GLN A 70 8.75 16.40 8.84
N ALA A 71 8.30 15.59 7.91
CA ALA A 71 6.99 14.96 7.94
C ALA A 71 6.76 14.08 9.17
N TYR A 72 7.81 13.57 9.82
CA TYR A 72 7.71 12.72 11.00
C TYR A 72 7.40 13.48 12.29
N GLU A 73 7.67 14.80 12.34
CA GLU A 73 7.49 15.61 13.54
C GLU A 73 6.09 15.50 14.14
N SER A 74 5.06 15.46 13.28
CA SER A 74 3.66 15.37 13.71
C SER A 74 3.25 13.98 14.25
N LEU A 75 4.14 12.98 14.21
CA LEU A 75 3.87 11.61 14.62
C LEU A 75 4.67 11.17 15.86
N LYS A 76 5.54 12.03 16.40
CA LYS A 76 6.49 11.67 17.49
C LYS A 76 5.82 11.07 18.73
N ASP A 77 4.62 11.51 19.04
CA ASP A 77 3.90 11.08 20.25
C ASP A 77 3.22 9.71 20.07
N SER A 78 3.02 9.26 18.83
CA SER A 78 2.26 8.04 18.51
C SER A 78 3.09 6.96 17.83
N VAL A 79 4.32 7.26 17.41
CA VAL A 79 5.19 6.38 16.63
C VAL A 79 6.57 6.27 17.26
N SER A 80 7.08 5.05 17.41
CA SER A 80 8.46 4.80 17.79
C SER A 80 9.37 4.88 16.57
N PHE A 81 10.15 5.95 16.45
CA PHE A 81 11.09 6.15 15.35
C PHE A 81 12.46 5.53 15.65
N ILE A 82 12.97 4.73 14.73
CA ILE A 82 14.27 4.04 14.85
C ILE A 82 15.10 4.33 13.60
N GLN A 83 16.27 4.91 13.80
CA GLN A 83 17.20 5.15 12.69
C GLN A 83 17.89 3.83 12.30
N ASN A 84 17.78 3.44 11.05
CA ASN A 84 18.22 2.16 10.49
C ASN A 84 17.49 0.94 11.10
N ILE A 85 17.70 -0.22 10.50
CA ILE A 85 17.21 -1.49 11.02
C ILE A 85 18.29 -2.06 11.94
N PRO A 86 17.98 -2.36 13.21
CA PRO A 86 18.95 -2.97 14.11
C PRO A 86 19.37 -4.36 13.61
N SER A 87 20.57 -4.80 13.98
CA SER A 87 21.09 -6.13 13.62
C SER A 87 20.22 -7.28 14.14
N ASP A 88 19.58 -7.07 15.27
CA ASP A 88 18.54 -7.94 15.84
C ASP A 88 17.20 -7.22 15.60
N ASP A 89 16.66 -7.38 14.39
CA ASP A 89 15.43 -6.72 13.97
C ASP A 89 14.17 -7.31 14.60
N GLU A 90 14.28 -8.46 15.26
CA GLU A 90 13.18 -9.05 16.04
C GLU A 90 12.82 -8.22 17.26
N LYS A 91 13.77 -7.43 17.77
CA LYS A 91 13.52 -6.48 18.87
C LYS A 91 12.60 -5.33 18.49
N LEU A 92 12.40 -5.06 17.18
CA LEU A 92 11.40 -4.10 16.71
C LEU A 92 9.99 -4.47 17.15
N VAL A 93 9.73 -5.78 17.33
CA VAL A 93 8.44 -6.37 17.72
C VAL A 93 8.68 -7.40 18.83
N ALA A 94 8.98 -6.90 20.02
CA ALA A 94 9.32 -7.77 21.14
C ALA A 94 8.11 -8.48 21.77
N ASP A 95 6.93 -7.91 21.68
CA ASP A 95 5.69 -8.42 22.26
C ASP A 95 4.79 -9.05 21.19
N LEU A 96 4.77 -10.37 21.11
CA LEU A 96 4.02 -11.15 20.13
C LEU A 96 2.50 -11.09 20.32
N GLY A 97 2.03 -10.70 21.51
CA GLY A 97 0.60 -10.56 21.82
C GLY A 97 0.01 -9.26 21.32
N THR A 98 0.83 -8.28 20.99
CA THR A 98 0.43 -6.94 20.57
C THR A 98 0.39 -6.85 19.05
N ARG A 99 -0.61 -6.13 18.48
CA ARG A 99 -0.66 -5.84 17.06
C ARG A 99 0.29 -4.70 16.71
N HIS A 100 1.26 -4.99 15.84
CA HIS A 100 2.25 -4.02 15.41
C HIS A 100 2.01 -3.55 13.97
N LEU A 101 2.37 -2.30 13.72
CA LEU A 101 2.60 -1.77 12.37
C LEU A 101 4.06 -1.38 12.26
N LEU A 102 4.81 -2.10 11.42
CA LEU A 102 6.22 -1.85 11.15
C LEU A 102 6.38 -1.17 9.80
N ILE A 103 7.04 -0.02 9.76
CA ILE A 103 7.24 0.78 8.56
C ILE A 103 8.73 0.89 8.27
N PHE A 104 9.12 0.58 7.04
CA PHE A 104 10.48 0.74 6.53
C PHE A 104 10.48 1.83 5.46
N ASP A 105 11.13 2.97 5.73
CA ASP A 105 11.15 4.12 4.82
C ASP A 105 12.54 4.31 4.19
N ASP A 106 12.59 4.15 2.87
CA ASP A 106 13.80 4.33 2.02
C ASP A 106 15.00 3.46 2.44
N MET A 107 14.74 2.25 2.92
CA MET A 107 15.72 1.28 3.38
C MET A 107 16.22 0.43 2.20
N MET A 108 17.06 1.00 1.33
CA MET A 108 17.57 0.33 0.14
C MET A 108 18.98 -0.23 0.36
N GLY A 109 19.19 -1.49 -0.02
CA GLY A 109 20.49 -2.15 -0.11
C GLY A 109 21.02 -2.81 1.16
N GLY A 110 22.02 -3.69 0.99
CA GLY A 110 22.73 -4.41 2.05
C GLY A 110 21.84 -5.26 2.95
N LYS A 111 22.18 -5.37 4.21
CA LYS A 111 21.44 -6.16 5.21
C LYS A 111 20.01 -5.65 5.46
N ALA A 112 19.75 -4.38 5.20
CA ALA A 112 18.41 -3.81 5.42
C ALA A 112 17.37 -4.45 4.49
N ILE A 113 17.68 -4.61 3.20
CA ILE A 113 16.74 -5.22 2.25
C ILE A 113 16.54 -6.72 2.55
N GLU A 114 17.56 -7.43 3.05
CA GLU A 114 17.43 -8.84 3.48
C GLU A 114 16.47 -8.97 4.66
N SER A 115 16.58 -8.09 5.65
CA SER A 115 15.63 -8.02 6.76
C SER A 115 14.21 -7.75 6.28
N ILE A 116 14.00 -6.79 5.37
CA ILE A 116 12.67 -6.49 4.81
C ILE A 116 12.09 -7.70 4.08
N VAL A 117 12.90 -8.42 3.29
CA VAL A 117 12.48 -9.68 2.64
C VAL A 117 11.99 -10.69 3.69
N ASP A 118 12.71 -10.86 4.77
CA ASP A 118 12.35 -11.81 5.83
C ASP A 118 11.05 -11.39 6.54
N TRP A 119 10.84 -10.09 6.77
CA TRP A 119 9.57 -9.57 7.27
C TRP A 119 8.40 -9.81 6.30
N PHE A 120 8.58 -9.64 5.00
CA PHE A 120 7.53 -9.85 4.01
C PHE A 120 7.17 -11.32 3.79
N THR A 121 8.14 -12.23 3.92
CA THR A 121 7.96 -13.65 3.60
C THR A 121 7.60 -14.50 4.80
N ARG A 122 8.01 -14.12 6.00
CA ARG A 122 7.92 -14.98 7.19
C ARG A 122 7.52 -14.24 8.47
N LYS A 123 8.28 -13.22 8.89
CA LYS A 123 8.16 -12.64 10.23
C LYS A 123 6.83 -11.94 10.48
N ALA A 124 6.28 -11.23 9.50
CA ALA A 124 5.03 -10.48 9.64
C ALA A 124 3.91 -11.37 10.22
N HIS A 125 3.66 -12.51 9.58
CA HIS A 125 2.63 -13.45 9.99
C HIS A 125 2.90 -14.08 11.39
N HIS A 126 4.14 -14.51 11.65
CA HIS A 126 4.47 -15.14 12.92
C HIS A 126 4.51 -14.18 14.12
N ARG A 127 4.53 -12.86 13.87
CA ARG A 127 4.69 -11.84 14.90
C ARG A 127 3.53 -10.85 15.00
N ASN A 128 2.34 -11.23 14.50
CA ASN A 128 1.14 -10.40 14.58
C ASN A 128 1.41 -8.95 14.11
N THR A 129 2.09 -8.80 12.95
CA THR A 129 2.64 -7.53 12.48
C THR A 129 2.22 -7.23 11.07
N SER A 130 1.63 -6.07 10.84
CA SER A 130 1.50 -5.49 9.49
C SER A 130 2.79 -4.77 9.11
N VAL A 131 3.22 -4.90 7.86
CA VAL A 131 4.48 -4.32 7.39
C VAL A 131 4.25 -3.43 6.18
N ILE A 132 4.78 -2.21 6.22
CA ILE A 132 4.79 -1.27 5.09
C ILE A 132 6.23 -1.01 4.67
N TYR A 133 6.52 -1.18 3.39
CA TYR A 133 7.79 -0.79 2.79
C TYR A 133 7.61 0.35 1.80
N ILE A 134 8.24 1.48 2.07
CA ILE A 134 8.22 2.67 1.20
C ILE A 134 9.47 2.64 0.33
N THR A 135 9.30 2.62 -0.99
CA THR A 135 10.40 2.56 -1.96
C THR A 135 10.23 3.53 -3.11
N GLN A 136 11.31 3.88 -3.78
CA GLN A 136 11.26 4.72 -4.97
C GLN A 136 10.90 3.93 -6.22
N ASN A 137 11.16 2.63 -6.24
CA ASN A 137 10.97 1.78 -7.40
C ASN A 137 10.35 0.43 -7.00
N LEU A 138 9.26 0.03 -7.64
CA LEU A 138 8.61 -1.26 -7.37
C LEU A 138 9.46 -2.44 -7.86
N PHE A 139 10.08 -2.28 -9.03
CA PHE A 139 10.91 -3.28 -9.68
C PHE A 139 12.33 -2.77 -9.84
N ASP A 140 13.10 -2.81 -8.78
CA ASP A 140 14.55 -2.72 -8.92
C ASP A 140 15.07 -4.07 -9.45
N ARG A 141 16.24 -4.04 -10.12
CA ARG A 141 16.84 -5.23 -10.73
C ARG A 141 17.27 -6.29 -9.72
N ALA A 142 17.32 -5.95 -8.44
CA ALA A 142 17.65 -6.87 -7.37
C ALA A 142 16.53 -7.89 -7.14
N VAL A 143 16.89 -9.16 -7.00
CA VAL A 143 15.97 -10.29 -6.73
C VAL A 143 15.11 -10.03 -5.49
N GLN A 144 15.67 -9.33 -4.50
CA GLN A 144 15.01 -8.99 -3.23
C GLN A 144 13.75 -8.14 -3.45
N HIS A 145 13.79 -7.13 -4.31
CA HIS A 145 12.63 -6.28 -4.60
C HIS A 145 11.49 -7.06 -5.26
N ARG A 146 11.85 -8.00 -6.14
CA ARG A 146 10.87 -8.92 -6.74
C ARG A 146 10.23 -9.80 -5.67
N THR A 147 11.01 -10.36 -4.75
CA THR A 147 10.49 -11.18 -3.66
C THR A 147 9.54 -10.40 -2.78
N ILE A 148 9.88 -9.16 -2.40
CA ILE A 148 9.02 -8.26 -1.61
C ILE A 148 7.70 -8.01 -2.35
N SER A 149 7.74 -7.63 -3.64
CA SER A 149 6.53 -7.32 -4.40
C SER A 149 5.60 -8.53 -4.60
N LEU A 150 6.16 -9.73 -4.75
CA LEU A 150 5.40 -10.98 -4.88
C LEU A 150 4.73 -11.43 -3.57
N ASN A 151 5.25 -10.99 -2.42
CA ASN A 151 4.70 -11.30 -1.09
C ASN A 151 3.91 -10.12 -0.49
N ALA A 152 3.62 -9.10 -1.27
CA ALA A 152 2.79 -7.99 -0.84
C ALA A 152 1.30 -8.32 -0.99
N HIS A 153 0.51 -8.09 0.06
CA HIS A 153 -0.95 -8.12 0.02
C HIS A 153 -1.51 -6.85 -0.63
N TYR A 154 -0.81 -5.72 -0.49
CA TYR A 154 -1.23 -4.44 -1.07
C TYR A 154 -0.05 -3.75 -1.76
N LEU A 155 -0.33 -3.18 -2.96
CA LEU A 155 0.59 -2.28 -3.64
C LEU A 155 -0.06 -0.90 -3.74
N VAL A 156 0.67 0.15 -3.37
CA VAL A 156 0.26 1.55 -3.55
C VAL A 156 1.20 2.19 -4.55
N LEU A 157 0.68 2.50 -5.73
CA LEU A 157 1.46 2.90 -6.90
C LEU A 157 1.22 4.37 -7.22
N PHE A 158 2.21 5.21 -6.94
CA PHE A 158 2.22 6.62 -7.33
C PHE A 158 2.70 6.82 -8.76
N LYS A 159 2.32 7.95 -9.36
CA LYS A 159 2.74 8.30 -10.72
C LYS A 159 4.26 8.28 -10.89
N ASN A 160 4.75 7.43 -11.79
CA ASN A 160 6.15 7.39 -12.17
C ASN A 160 6.32 7.73 -13.67
N PRO A 161 6.61 9.00 -14.01
CA PRO A 161 6.76 9.40 -15.41
C PRO A 161 8.04 8.86 -16.07
N ARG A 162 9.02 8.41 -15.26
CA ARG A 162 10.31 7.91 -15.77
C ARG A 162 10.27 6.45 -16.21
N ASP A 163 9.38 5.66 -15.60
CA ASP A 163 9.28 4.23 -15.88
C ASP A 163 7.82 3.76 -15.89
N LYS A 164 7.21 3.93 -17.06
CA LYS A 164 5.84 3.44 -17.30
C LYS A 164 5.79 1.93 -17.53
N SER A 165 6.93 1.31 -17.87
CA SER A 165 7.01 -0.11 -18.16
C SER A 165 6.72 -0.99 -16.94
N GLN A 166 6.94 -0.47 -15.74
CA GLN A 166 6.62 -1.17 -14.49
C GLN A 166 5.14 -1.58 -14.41
N ILE A 167 4.25 -0.67 -14.82
CA ILE A 167 2.80 -0.94 -14.81
C ILE A 167 2.42 -1.99 -15.86
N GLU A 168 3.07 -1.98 -17.02
CA GLU A 168 2.85 -2.98 -18.05
C GLU A 168 3.32 -4.38 -17.59
N VAL A 169 4.46 -4.44 -16.91
CA VAL A 169 4.98 -5.70 -16.33
C VAL A 169 4.01 -6.22 -15.27
N LEU A 170 3.55 -5.35 -14.37
CA LEU A 170 2.61 -5.70 -13.31
C LEU A 170 1.26 -6.16 -13.90
N SER A 171 0.71 -5.44 -14.88
CA SER A 171 -0.54 -5.79 -15.56
C SER A 171 -0.49 -7.20 -16.16
N ARG A 172 0.61 -7.55 -16.84
CA ARG A 172 0.82 -8.90 -17.38
C ARG A 172 0.99 -9.95 -16.28
N GLN A 173 1.73 -9.62 -15.23
CA GLN A 173 1.98 -10.55 -14.12
C GLN A 173 0.70 -10.88 -13.37
N LEU A 174 -0.17 -9.91 -13.17
CA LEU A 174 -1.46 -10.07 -12.49
C LEU A 174 -2.59 -10.49 -13.44
N GLN A 175 -2.35 -10.56 -14.77
CA GLN A 175 -3.36 -10.78 -15.80
C GLN A 175 -4.55 -9.81 -15.74
N MET A 176 -4.28 -8.57 -15.35
CA MET A 176 -5.27 -7.50 -15.19
C MET A 176 -5.11 -6.45 -16.32
N SER A 177 -5.78 -6.64 -17.44
CA SER A 177 -5.70 -5.71 -18.60
C SER A 177 -6.16 -4.29 -18.27
N HIS A 178 -7.08 -4.12 -17.30
CA HIS A 178 -7.62 -2.83 -16.87
C HIS A 178 -6.75 -2.12 -15.82
N LEU A 179 -5.66 -2.74 -15.32
CA LEU A 179 -4.76 -2.13 -14.34
C LEU A 179 -4.10 -0.86 -14.89
N ARG A 180 -3.67 -0.87 -16.15
CA ARG A 180 -3.02 0.30 -16.75
C ARG A 180 -3.99 1.49 -16.91
N PRO A 181 -5.19 1.35 -17.49
CA PRO A 181 -6.18 2.41 -17.49
C PRO A 181 -6.53 2.94 -16.10
N ALA A 182 -6.75 2.06 -15.12
CA ALA A 182 -7.03 2.45 -13.74
C ALA A 182 -5.88 3.25 -13.10
N TYR A 183 -4.62 2.85 -13.36
CA TYR A 183 -3.45 3.58 -12.89
C TYR A 183 -3.35 4.97 -13.52
N ASP A 184 -3.55 5.10 -14.84
CA ASP A 184 -3.48 6.38 -15.51
C ASP A 184 -4.57 7.33 -15.00
N GLU A 185 -5.79 6.83 -14.75
CA GLU A 185 -6.91 7.60 -14.16
C GLU A 185 -6.59 8.00 -12.71
N ALA A 186 -6.25 7.05 -11.84
CA ALA A 186 -5.96 7.28 -10.43
C ALA A 186 -4.81 8.26 -10.20
N THR A 187 -3.81 8.26 -11.10
CA THR A 187 -2.63 9.13 -11.02
C THR A 187 -2.73 10.39 -11.90
N SER A 188 -3.89 10.70 -12.45
CA SER A 188 -4.13 11.93 -13.24
C SER A 188 -4.08 13.19 -12.40
N ILE A 189 -4.45 13.09 -11.11
CA ILE A 189 -4.42 14.20 -10.15
C ILE A 189 -3.06 14.27 -9.42
N PRO A 190 -2.65 15.45 -8.92
CA PRO A 190 -1.45 15.58 -8.10
C PRO A 190 -1.49 14.66 -6.88
N HIS A 191 -0.39 13.95 -6.62
CA HIS A 191 -0.25 12.96 -5.54
C HIS A 191 -1.25 11.79 -5.60
N GLY A 192 -1.93 11.62 -6.74
CA GLY A 192 -2.81 10.48 -6.97
C GLY A 192 -2.04 9.16 -6.98
N TYR A 193 -2.72 8.10 -6.54
CA TYR A 193 -2.18 6.76 -6.45
C TYR A 193 -3.23 5.70 -6.78
N LEU A 194 -2.78 4.55 -7.25
CA LEU A 194 -3.59 3.35 -7.35
C LEU A 194 -3.20 2.38 -6.23
N LEU A 195 -4.19 1.95 -5.43
CA LEU A 195 -4.05 0.83 -4.50
C LEU A 195 -4.51 -0.44 -5.21
N VAL A 196 -3.64 -1.45 -5.23
CA VAL A 196 -3.93 -2.79 -5.75
C VAL A 196 -4.01 -3.75 -4.58
N ASP A 197 -5.18 -4.36 -4.40
CA ASP A 197 -5.43 -5.37 -3.36
C ASP A 197 -5.20 -6.77 -3.95
N LEU A 198 -4.17 -7.43 -3.50
CA LEU A 198 -3.75 -8.76 -3.94
C LEU A 198 -4.19 -9.87 -2.96
N SER A 199 -5.00 -9.52 -1.95
CA SER A 199 -5.51 -10.50 -0.99
C SER A 199 -6.37 -11.56 -1.71
N PRO A 200 -6.20 -12.86 -1.43
CA PRO A 200 -6.94 -13.92 -2.11
C PRO A 200 -8.46 -13.84 -1.94
N GLN A 201 -8.93 -13.22 -0.84
CA GLN A 201 -10.35 -13.10 -0.52
C GLN A 201 -11.03 -11.92 -1.22
N THR A 202 -10.26 -11.00 -1.83
CA THR A 202 -10.82 -9.81 -2.49
C THR A 202 -11.34 -10.19 -3.89
N PRO A 203 -12.62 -9.94 -4.20
CA PRO A 203 -13.15 -10.10 -5.56
C PRO A 203 -12.37 -9.26 -6.58
N ASP A 204 -12.23 -9.77 -7.80
CA ASP A 204 -11.40 -9.13 -8.84
C ASP A 204 -11.91 -7.71 -9.19
N GLU A 205 -13.21 -7.48 -9.11
CA GLU A 205 -13.85 -6.18 -9.39
C GLU A 205 -13.48 -5.13 -8.32
N LEU A 206 -13.08 -5.56 -7.14
CA LEU A 206 -12.78 -4.67 -6.00
C LEU A 206 -11.27 -4.52 -5.72
N ARG A 207 -10.41 -5.06 -6.58
CA ARG A 207 -8.96 -5.05 -6.36
C ARG A 207 -8.32 -3.69 -6.57
N LEU A 208 -8.85 -2.84 -7.44
CA LEU A 208 -8.24 -1.57 -7.83
C LEU A 208 -8.99 -0.40 -7.22
N ARG A 209 -8.32 0.37 -6.37
CA ARG A 209 -8.89 1.50 -5.63
C ARG A 209 -8.01 2.72 -5.68
N SER A 210 -8.61 3.89 -5.55
CA SER A 210 -7.89 5.15 -5.36
C SER A 210 -8.61 6.05 -4.36
N GLN A 211 -7.97 7.14 -3.95
CA GLN A 211 -8.54 8.17 -3.08
C GLN A 211 -9.03 7.63 -1.72
N LEU A 212 -8.29 6.67 -1.12
CA LEU A 212 -8.66 5.97 0.10
C LEU A 212 -9.14 6.90 1.23
N PHE A 213 -8.47 8.04 1.44
CA PHE A 213 -8.72 8.97 2.55
C PHE A 213 -9.72 10.09 2.24
N SER A 214 -10.39 10.02 1.09
CA SER A 214 -11.39 11.00 0.68
C SER A 214 -12.64 10.30 0.12
N THR A 215 -12.93 10.49 -1.13
CA THR A 215 -14.00 9.76 -1.82
C THR A 215 -13.41 8.52 -2.48
N LEU A 216 -13.48 7.37 -1.80
CA LEU A 216 -12.97 6.11 -2.30
C LEU A 216 -13.52 5.81 -3.70
N ALA A 217 -12.64 5.61 -4.66
CA ALA A 217 -13.00 5.19 -6.01
C ALA A 217 -12.56 3.74 -6.26
N VAL A 218 -13.42 2.94 -6.87
CA VAL A 218 -13.15 1.55 -7.30
C VAL A 218 -13.10 1.52 -8.83
N HIS A 219 -12.00 1.00 -9.37
CA HIS A 219 -11.77 0.87 -10.81
C HIS A 219 -12.11 -0.54 -11.27
N MET A 220 -13.32 -0.72 -11.78
CA MET A 220 -13.81 -2.04 -12.19
C MET A 220 -13.30 -2.45 -13.57
N PRO A 221 -13.12 -3.77 -13.82
CA PRO A 221 -12.83 -4.26 -15.16
C PRO A 221 -14.00 -3.92 -16.12
N PRO A 222 -13.71 -3.71 -17.42
CA PRO A 222 -14.78 -3.55 -18.40
C PRO A 222 -15.64 -4.83 -18.41
N ARG A 223 -16.96 -4.67 -18.48
CA ARG A 223 -17.86 -5.81 -18.67
C ARG A 223 -17.64 -6.38 -20.06
N VAL A 224 -17.36 -7.67 -20.17
CA VAL A 224 -17.29 -8.41 -21.42
C VAL A 224 -18.67 -8.67 -21.96
#